data_ec8948b1ae2104228b1b2b42c721c5e9
#
_entry.id   ec8948b1ae2104228b1b2b42c721c5e9
#
_cell.length_a   1.000
_cell.length_b   1.000
_cell.length_c   1.000
_cell.angle_alpha   90.00
_cell.angle_beta   90.00
_cell.angle_gamma   90.00
#
_symmetry.space_group_name_H-M   'P 1'
#
loop_
_entity.id
_entity.type
_entity.pdbx_description
1 polymer ?
#
loop_
_entity_poly.entity_id
_entity_poly.type
_entity_poly.pdbx_seq_one_letter_code
_entity_poly.pdbx_strand_id
1 'polypeptide(L)'
;IMLQQTRVAAVLGYYARFLAVFPTVEALAEADEERLMKLWEGLGYYSRARNLQKAAQEITALGGFPDTYDGLLALPGIGDYTASAIAAAAFGRREPAVDGNVLRVMTRLTDCHDDISDPKTKRAVRAALAEVMPEEPADIRIFNQAMMELGATVCGPNTVPRCDDCPVSGLCLGRQRETAETLPVKKAKKER
;
A
#
# COMPACT_ATOMS: atom_id res chain seq x y z
N ILE A 1 5.49 -1.92 -6.97
CA ILE A 1 5.43 -0.85 -7.99
C ILE A 1 4.44 -1.18 -9.11
N MET A 2 4.49 -2.37 -9.73
CA MET A 2 3.52 -2.74 -10.79
C MET A 2 2.06 -2.67 -10.33
N LEU A 3 1.78 -2.95 -9.06
CA LEU A 3 0.45 -2.87 -8.47
C LEU A 3 -0.04 -1.44 -8.13
N GLN A 4 0.81 -0.43 -8.25
CA GLN A 4 0.38 0.95 -8.07
C GLN A 4 -0.64 1.32 -9.16
N GLN A 5 -1.91 1.53 -8.77
CA GLN A 5 -3.02 1.86 -9.67
C GLN A 5 -3.29 0.81 -10.77
N THR A 6 -2.87 -0.44 -10.58
CA THR A 6 -3.10 -1.54 -11.53
C THR A 6 -3.61 -2.76 -10.77
N ARG A 7 -4.62 -3.45 -11.32
CA ARG A 7 -5.22 -4.64 -10.71
C ARG A 7 -4.27 -5.84 -10.75
N VAL A 8 -4.31 -6.68 -9.74
CA VAL A 8 -3.46 -7.89 -9.63
C VAL A 8 -3.54 -8.75 -10.87
N ALA A 9 -4.74 -9.07 -11.35
CA ALA A 9 -4.94 -9.90 -12.54
C ALA A 9 -4.21 -9.38 -13.79
N ALA A 10 -4.11 -8.05 -13.95
CA ALA A 10 -3.40 -7.44 -15.06
C ALA A 10 -1.86 -7.52 -14.89
N VAL A 11 -1.37 -7.59 -13.66
CA VAL A 11 0.07 -7.57 -13.36
C VAL A 11 0.72 -8.94 -13.49
N LEU A 12 0.00 -10.04 -13.22
CA LEU A 12 0.59 -11.38 -13.11
C LEU A 12 1.48 -11.78 -14.30
N GLY A 13 0.98 -11.61 -15.54
CA GLY A 13 1.74 -11.95 -16.73
C GLY A 13 2.95 -11.03 -16.97
N TYR A 14 2.84 -9.76 -16.60
CA TYR A 14 3.95 -8.80 -16.70
C TYR A 14 5.03 -9.10 -15.67
N TYR A 15 4.64 -9.41 -14.45
CA TYR A 15 5.57 -9.73 -13.37
C TYR A 15 6.46 -10.92 -13.71
N ALA A 16 5.88 -12.01 -14.20
CA ALA A 16 6.64 -13.20 -14.59
C ALA A 16 7.65 -12.89 -15.71
N ARG A 17 7.22 -12.19 -16.80
CA ARG A 17 8.11 -11.79 -17.88
C ARG A 17 9.20 -10.83 -17.45
N PHE A 18 8.86 -9.90 -16.57
CA PHE A 18 9.79 -8.90 -16.04
C PHE A 18 10.92 -9.56 -15.24
N LEU A 19 10.59 -10.47 -14.32
CA LEU A 19 11.57 -11.20 -13.52
C LEU A 19 12.41 -12.19 -14.36
N ALA A 20 11.86 -12.73 -15.44
CA ALA A 20 12.64 -13.57 -16.35
C ALA A 20 13.74 -12.78 -17.08
N VAL A 21 13.54 -11.48 -17.32
CA VAL A 21 14.50 -10.61 -18.01
C VAL A 21 15.39 -9.84 -17.04
N PHE A 22 14.85 -9.40 -15.91
CA PHE A 22 15.55 -8.65 -14.86
C PHE A 22 15.43 -9.40 -13.52
N PRO A 23 16.19 -10.49 -13.33
CA PRO A 23 16.07 -11.33 -12.13
C PRO A 23 16.66 -10.70 -10.87
N THR A 24 17.52 -9.69 -10.99
CA THR A 24 18.16 -8.99 -9.89
C THR A 24 17.99 -7.48 -10.00
N VAL A 25 18.26 -6.76 -8.92
CA VAL A 25 18.22 -5.30 -8.90
C VAL A 25 19.30 -4.69 -9.80
N GLU A 26 20.48 -5.31 -9.86
CA GLU A 26 21.59 -4.89 -10.72
C GLU A 26 21.22 -5.04 -12.21
N ALA A 27 20.63 -6.17 -12.57
CA ALA A 27 20.16 -6.40 -13.95
C ALA A 27 19.14 -5.34 -14.39
N LEU A 28 18.29 -4.88 -13.48
CA LEU A 28 17.37 -3.78 -13.75
C LEU A 28 18.07 -2.42 -13.78
N ALA A 29 19.03 -2.18 -12.91
CA ALA A 29 19.81 -0.94 -12.86
C ALA A 29 20.57 -0.69 -14.17
N GLU A 30 21.15 -1.75 -14.73
CA GLU A 30 21.94 -1.73 -15.97
C GLU A 30 21.08 -1.86 -17.25
N ALA A 31 19.77 -2.05 -17.11
CA ALA A 31 18.89 -2.29 -18.23
C ALA A 31 18.85 -1.10 -19.20
N ASP A 32 18.82 -1.39 -20.49
CA ASP A 32 18.49 -0.40 -21.51
C ASP A 32 17.04 0.10 -21.32
N GLU A 33 16.83 1.42 -21.39
CA GLU A 33 15.50 2.02 -21.18
C GLU A 33 14.47 1.53 -22.21
N GLU A 34 14.86 1.33 -23.46
CA GLU A 34 13.97 0.86 -24.51
C GLU A 34 13.45 -0.55 -24.19
N ARG A 35 14.35 -1.46 -23.76
CA ARG A 35 14.00 -2.81 -23.34
C ARG A 35 13.08 -2.82 -22.13
N LEU A 36 13.35 -1.96 -21.15
CA LEU A 36 12.50 -1.80 -19.96
C LEU A 36 11.09 -1.32 -20.34
N MET A 37 11.00 -0.28 -21.20
CA MET A 37 9.73 0.24 -21.68
C MET A 37 8.92 -0.78 -22.47
N LYS A 38 9.58 -1.60 -23.27
CA LYS A 38 8.93 -2.68 -24.03
C LYS A 38 8.29 -3.74 -23.14
N LEU A 39 8.96 -4.12 -22.05
CA LEU A 39 8.42 -5.06 -21.06
C LEU A 39 7.26 -4.46 -20.25
N TRP A 40 7.20 -3.13 -20.15
CA TRP A 40 6.15 -2.41 -19.43
C TRP A 40 4.96 -2.02 -20.33
N GLU A 41 5.09 -2.19 -21.65
CA GLU A 41 4.09 -1.79 -22.64
C GLU A 41 2.71 -2.42 -22.31
N GLY A 42 1.68 -1.58 -22.21
CA GLY A 42 0.31 -1.98 -21.83
C GLY A 42 -0.04 -1.85 -20.33
N LEU A 43 0.93 -1.74 -19.43
CA LEU A 43 0.64 -1.48 -17.99
C LEU A 43 0.26 -0.03 -17.71
N GLY A 44 0.61 0.92 -18.58
CA GLY A 44 0.40 2.34 -18.38
C GLY A 44 1.28 2.95 -17.29
N TYR A 45 1.13 4.27 -17.10
CA TYR A 45 1.89 5.03 -16.08
C TYR A 45 3.41 4.74 -16.15
N TYR A 46 4.01 4.98 -17.31
CA TYR A 46 5.40 4.65 -17.63
C TYR A 46 6.44 5.30 -16.71
N SER A 47 6.08 6.39 -16.03
CA SER A 47 6.91 6.98 -14.97
C SER A 47 7.25 6.00 -13.86
N ARG A 48 6.38 5.00 -13.59
CA ARG A 48 6.66 3.95 -12.62
C ARG A 48 7.83 3.07 -13.03
N ALA A 49 7.91 2.70 -14.31
CA ALA A 49 9.03 1.91 -14.84
C ALA A 49 10.35 2.67 -14.73
N ARG A 50 10.37 3.95 -15.13
CA ARG A 50 11.54 4.80 -15.00
C ARG A 50 11.98 4.99 -13.55
N ASN A 51 11.02 5.24 -12.66
CA ASN A 51 11.32 5.36 -11.23
C ASN A 51 11.82 4.05 -10.64
N LEU A 52 11.26 2.91 -11.07
CA LEU A 52 11.72 1.59 -10.61
C LEU A 52 13.19 1.34 -11.02
N GLN A 53 13.57 1.72 -12.25
CA GLN A 53 14.96 1.62 -12.70
C GLN A 53 15.88 2.57 -11.92
N LYS A 54 15.47 3.82 -11.72
CA LYS A 54 16.25 4.78 -10.91
C LYS A 54 16.43 4.28 -9.48
N ALA A 55 15.36 3.73 -8.87
CA ALA A 55 15.46 3.12 -7.56
C ALA A 55 16.44 1.93 -7.55
N ALA A 56 16.44 1.09 -8.59
CA ALA A 56 17.40 0.01 -8.73
C ALA A 56 18.84 0.51 -8.82
N GLN A 57 19.09 1.58 -9.57
CA GLN A 57 20.39 2.24 -9.66
C GLN A 57 20.87 2.77 -8.32
N GLU A 58 19.98 3.44 -7.56
CA GLU A 58 20.32 3.94 -6.22
C GLU A 58 20.58 2.80 -5.23
N ILE A 59 19.76 1.73 -5.23
CA ILE A 59 19.96 0.55 -4.39
C ILE A 59 21.30 -0.10 -4.69
N THR A 60 21.67 -0.24 -5.97
CA THR A 60 22.97 -0.79 -6.38
C THR A 60 24.12 0.10 -5.92
N ALA A 61 23.99 1.43 -6.04
CA ALA A 61 24.99 2.39 -5.57
C ALA A 61 25.15 2.39 -4.04
N LEU A 62 24.10 2.11 -3.29
CA LEU A 62 24.13 1.95 -1.83
C LEU A 62 24.73 0.61 -1.38
N GLY A 63 24.96 -0.32 -2.30
CA GLY A 63 25.45 -1.66 -1.99
C GLY A 63 24.40 -2.62 -1.41
N GLY A 64 23.11 -2.27 -1.47
CA GLY A 64 22.00 -3.10 -1.00
C GLY A 64 20.72 -2.32 -0.74
N PHE A 65 19.65 -3.05 -0.49
CA PHE A 65 18.36 -2.44 -0.15
C PHE A 65 18.39 -1.75 1.21
N PRO A 66 17.93 -0.48 1.31
CA PRO A 66 17.65 0.11 2.60
C PRO A 66 16.47 -0.65 3.25
N ASP A 67 16.60 -0.96 4.52
CA ASP A 67 15.65 -1.78 5.27
C ASP A 67 14.77 -0.97 6.25
N THR A 68 14.95 0.36 6.26
CA THR A 68 14.18 1.29 7.08
C THR A 68 13.14 2.05 6.25
N TYR A 69 12.07 2.50 6.90
CA TYR A 69 11.06 3.34 6.27
C TYR A 69 11.66 4.57 5.58
N ASP A 70 12.52 5.32 6.28
CA ASP A 70 13.12 6.56 5.74
C ASP A 70 14.04 6.26 4.55
N GLY A 71 14.85 5.21 4.64
CA GLY A 71 15.72 4.79 3.55
C GLY A 71 14.93 4.36 2.31
N LEU A 72 13.83 3.64 2.49
CA LEU A 72 12.93 3.26 1.40
C LEU A 72 12.19 4.45 0.81
N LEU A 73 11.74 5.39 1.67
CA LEU A 73 11.02 6.60 1.24
C LEU A 73 11.89 7.54 0.38
N ALA A 74 13.20 7.51 0.58
CA ALA A 74 14.15 8.30 -0.21
C ALA A 74 14.28 7.81 -1.67
N LEU A 75 13.92 6.54 -1.95
CA LEU A 75 14.04 5.97 -3.29
C LEU A 75 13.01 6.54 -4.28
N PRO A 76 13.40 6.75 -5.56
CA PRO A 76 12.52 7.26 -6.61
C PRO A 76 11.24 6.43 -6.79
N GLY A 77 10.08 7.08 -6.77
CA GLY A 77 8.78 6.44 -6.96
C GLY A 77 8.25 5.66 -5.76
N ILE A 78 8.95 5.69 -4.64
CA ILE A 78 8.52 5.12 -3.36
C ILE A 78 7.87 6.23 -2.54
N GLY A 79 6.57 6.14 -2.34
CA GLY A 79 5.81 7.01 -1.45
C GLY A 79 5.60 6.36 -0.07
N ASP A 80 5.01 7.13 0.83
CA ASP A 80 4.71 6.78 2.23
C ASP A 80 4.13 5.35 2.40
N TYR A 81 3.04 5.05 1.69
CA TYR A 81 2.44 3.71 1.69
C TYR A 81 3.41 2.63 1.20
N THR A 82 4.10 2.88 0.09
CA THR A 82 4.98 1.87 -0.52
C THR A 82 6.20 1.61 0.36
N ALA A 83 6.78 2.65 0.97
CA ALA A 83 7.88 2.52 1.92
C ALA A 83 7.48 1.65 3.12
N SER A 84 6.33 1.96 3.75
CA SER A 84 5.80 1.16 4.87
C SER A 84 5.51 -0.29 4.47
N ALA A 85 4.89 -0.50 3.31
CA ALA A 85 4.55 -1.84 2.84
C ALA A 85 5.80 -2.69 2.57
N ILE A 86 6.85 -2.11 1.98
CA ILE A 86 8.13 -2.81 1.74
C ILE A 86 8.83 -3.07 3.07
N ALA A 87 8.94 -2.06 3.95
CA ALA A 87 9.58 -2.19 5.26
C ALA A 87 8.96 -3.32 6.08
N ALA A 88 7.63 -3.40 6.10
CA ALA A 88 6.91 -4.44 6.81
C ALA A 88 7.02 -5.81 6.13
N ALA A 89 6.77 -5.88 4.81
CA ALA A 89 6.65 -7.15 4.10
C ALA A 89 7.99 -7.83 3.84
N ALA A 90 9.04 -7.06 3.50
CA ALA A 90 10.34 -7.60 3.13
C ALA A 90 11.32 -7.65 4.32
N PHE A 91 11.20 -6.70 5.24
CA PHE A 91 12.19 -6.54 6.33
C PHE A 91 11.60 -6.73 7.73
N GLY A 92 10.30 -7.03 7.84
CA GLY A 92 9.64 -7.26 9.12
C GLY A 92 9.65 -6.03 10.06
N ARG A 93 9.79 -4.82 9.48
CA ARG A 93 9.77 -3.59 10.26
C ARG A 93 8.35 -3.27 10.70
N ARG A 94 8.19 -2.82 11.93
CA ARG A 94 6.87 -2.50 12.52
C ARG A 94 6.34 -1.18 11.96
N GLU A 95 5.98 -1.21 10.67
CA GLU A 95 5.52 -0.06 9.89
C GLU A 95 4.08 -0.28 9.38
N PRO A 96 3.10 0.53 9.81
CA PRO A 96 1.74 0.45 9.30
C PRO A 96 1.64 0.88 7.84
N ALA A 97 1.21 -0.02 6.96
CA ALA A 97 0.97 0.29 5.55
C ALA A 97 -0.47 0.80 5.36
N VAL A 98 -0.64 2.13 5.33
CA VAL A 98 -1.96 2.77 5.29
C VAL A 98 -2.34 3.17 3.86
N ASP A 99 -3.14 2.34 3.19
CA ASP A 99 -3.77 2.64 1.90
C ASP A 99 -5.24 3.10 2.07
N GLY A 100 -5.95 3.28 0.97
CA GLY A 100 -7.37 3.64 0.99
C GLY A 100 -8.28 2.58 1.62
N ASN A 101 -7.90 1.29 1.56
CA ASN A 101 -8.63 0.20 2.19
C ASN A 101 -8.48 0.28 3.72
N VAL A 102 -7.25 0.43 4.17
CA VAL A 102 -6.91 0.54 5.59
C VAL A 102 -7.53 1.79 6.21
N LEU A 103 -7.49 2.94 5.53
CA LEU A 103 -8.16 4.16 5.98
C LEU A 103 -9.66 3.92 6.18
N ARG A 104 -10.33 3.28 5.23
CA ARG A 104 -11.76 2.97 5.32
C ARG A 104 -12.07 2.02 6.47
N VAL A 105 -11.31 0.95 6.62
CA VAL A 105 -11.48 0.01 7.73
C VAL A 105 -11.32 0.72 9.06
N MET A 106 -10.25 1.47 9.24
CA MET A 106 -9.95 2.14 10.50
C MET A 106 -10.98 3.22 10.85
N THR A 107 -11.40 4.04 9.88
CA THR A 107 -12.44 5.05 10.14
C THR A 107 -13.76 4.41 10.55
N ARG A 108 -14.13 3.26 9.98
CA ARG A 108 -15.32 2.50 10.39
C ARG A 108 -15.17 1.83 11.75
N LEU A 109 -13.99 1.22 12.01
CA LEU A 109 -13.72 0.60 13.30
C LEU A 109 -13.78 1.60 14.45
N THR A 110 -13.24 2.79 14.26
CA THR A 110 -13.15 3.83 15.29
C THR A 110 -14.29 4.85 15.24
N ASP A 111 -15.22 4.72 14.30
CA ASP A 111 -16.30 5.70 14.03
C ASP A 111 -15.73 7.13 13.80
N CYS A 112 -14.66 7.23 13.05
CA CYS A 112 -13.98 8.49 12.77
C CYS A 112 -14.61 9.21 11.58
N HIS A 113 -15.14 10.42 11.81
CA HIS A 113 -15.78 11.26 10.80
C HIS A 113 -14.86 12.32 10.20
N ASP A 114 -13.57 12.27 10.48
CA ASP A 114 -12.60 13.17 9.89
C ASP A 114 -12.39 12.86 8.39
N ASP A 115 -12.05 13.91 7.62
CA ASP A 115 -11.78 13.77 6.20
C ASP A 115 -10.52 12.91 5.96
N ILE A 116 -10.69 11.76 5.29
CA ILE A 116 -9.57 10.85 4.98
C ILE A 116 -8.56 11.43 3.98
N SER A 117 -8.88 12.53 3.30
CA SER A 117 -7.93 13.25 2.46
C SER A 117 -7.01 14.18 3.26
N ASP A 118 -7.34 14.48 4.52
CA ASP A 118 -6.48 15.29 5.40
C ASP A 118 -5.26 14.46 5.84
N PRO A 119 -4.03 14.98 5.67
CA PRO A 119 -2.82 14.34 6.17
C PRO A 119 -2.82 14.11 7.69
N LYS A 120 -3.56 14.91 8.46
CA LYS A 120 -3.71 14.71 9.92
C LYS A 120 -4.46 13.41 10.22
N THR A 121 -5.58 13.16 9.53
CA THR A 121 -6.36 11.93 9.66
C THR A 121 -5.51 10.70 9.31
N LYS A 122 -4.74 10.76 8.22
CA LYS A 122 -3.83 9.67 7.85
C LYS A 122 -2.78 9.38 8.91
N ARG A 123 -2.18 10.44 9.49
CA ARG A 123 -1.20 10.28 10.57
C ARG A 123 -1.84 9.69 11.84
N ALA A 124 -3.05 10.12 12.20
CA ALA A 124 -3.77 9.58 13.35
C ALA A 124 -4.09 8.08 13.16
N VAL A 125 -4.56 7.68 11.97
CA VAL A 125 -4.78 6.27 11.63
C VAL A 125 -3.49 5.46 11.69
N ARG A 126 -2.38 5.99 11.15
CA ARG A 126 -1.06 5.33 11.22
C ARG A 126 -0.61 5.13 12.66
N ALA A 127 -0.76 6.16 13.51
CA ALA A 127 -0.40 6.07 14.92
C ALA A 127 -1.24 5.03 15.66
N ALA A 128 -2.55 5.02 15.46
CA ALA A 128 -3.45 4.04 16.07
C ALA A 128 -3.12 2.60 15.65
N LEU A 129 -2.78 2.39 14.38
CA LEU A 129 -2.35 1.08 13.91
C LEU A 129 -1.01 0.65 14.51
N ALA A 130 -0.06 1.58 14.65
CA ALA A 130 1.23 1.29 15.26
C ALA A 130 1.13 0.80 16.72
N GLU A 131 0.11 1.25 17.45
CA GLU A 131 -0.14 0.81 18.84
C GLU A 131 -0.59 -0.66 18.91
N VAL A 132 -1.38 -1.11 17.93
CA VAL A 132 -1.99 -2.46 17.93
C VAL A 132 -1.27 -3.46 17.03
N MET A 133 -0.25 -3.03 16.29
CA MET A 133 0.54 -3.93 15.45
C MET A 133 1.29 -4.96 16.30
N PRO A 134 1.38 -6.21 15.85
CA PRO A 134 2.23 -7.22 16.49
C PRO A 134 3.71 -6.81 16.45
N GLU A 135 4.52 -7.46 17.28
CA GLU A 135 5.97 -7.22 17.36
C GLU A 135 6.76 -8.21 16.49
N GLU A 136 6.26 -9.43 16.35
CA GLU A 136 6.92 -10.48 15.58
C GLU A 136 6.89 -10.17 14.06
N PRO A 137 8.06 -10.23 13.37
CA PRO A 137 8.16 -9.88 11.95
C PRO A 137 7.20 -10.62 11.03
N ALA A 138 6.95 -11.89 11.28
CA ALA A 138 6.00 -12.70 10.50
C ALA A 138 4.56 -12.17 10.63
N ASP A 139 4.17 -11.81 11.85
CA ASP A 139 2.83 -11.33 12.16
C ASP A 139 2.62 -9.89 11.67
N ILE A 140 3.66 -9.05 11.67
CA ILE A 140 3.62 -7.69 11.09
C ILE A 140 3.18 -7.74 9.62
N ARG A 141 3.77 -8.63 8.83
CA ARG A 141 3.42 -8.82 7.43
C ARG A 141 1.98 -9.28 7.27
N ILE A 142 1.56 -10.28 8.06
CA ILE A 142 0.20 -10.83 8.05
C ILE A 142 -0.80 -9.75 8.45
N PHE A 143 -0.52 -8.98 9.49
CA PHE A 143 -1.38 -7.90 9.97
C PHE A 143 -1.66 -6.86 8.89
N ASN A 144 -0.61 -6.31 8.24
CA ASN A 144 -0.77 -5.34 7.16
C ASN A 144 -1.58 -5.92 6.00
N GLN A 145 -1.28 -7.15 5.59
CA GLN A 145 -1.99 -7.83 4.51
C GLN A 145 -3.47 -8.05 4.87
N ALA A 146 -3.76 -8.54 6.07
CA ALA A 146 -5.13 -8.77 6.54
C ALA A 146 -5.95 -7.48 6.57
N MET A 147 -5.38 -6.36 7.02
CA MET A 147 -6.06 -5.06 7.03
C MET A 147 -6.41 -4.58 5.62
N MET A 148 -5.52 -4.74 4.65
CA MET A 148 -5.79 -4.39 3.26
C MET A 148 -6.85 -5.30 2.64
N GLU A 149 -6.76 -6.62 2.87
CA GLU A 149 -7.72 -7.61 2.36
C GLU A 149 -9.11 -7.42 2.96
N LEU A 150 -9.21 -7.16 4.27
CA LEU A 150 -10.46 -6.85 4.94
C LEU A 150 -11.15 -5.66 4.27
N GLY A 151 -10.41 -4.61 3.97
CA GLY A 151 -10.92 -3.46 3.24
C GLY A 151 -11.34 -3.78 1.80
N ALA A 152 -10.58 -4.62 1.10
CA ALA A 152 -10.86 -4.94 -0.30
C ALA A 152 -12.02 -5.93 -0.47
N THR A 153 -12.22 -6.87 0.46
CA THR A 153 -13.11 -8.02 0.28
C THR A 153 -14.38 -7.98 1.13
N VAL A 154 -14.31 -7.46 2.34
CA VAL A 154 -15.43 -7.45 3.31
C VAL A 154 -15.94 -6.02 3.56
N CYS A 155 -15.03 -5.13 4.00
CA CYS A 155 -15.33 -3.74 4.29
C CYS A 155 -15.19 -2.86 3.04
N GLY A 156 -15.82 -3.25 1.92
CA GLY A 156 -15.62 -2.71 0.57
C GLY A 156 -15.96 -1.23 0.40
N PRO A 157 -15.44 -0.60 -0.67
CA PRO A 157 -15.83 0.76 -1.06
C PRO A 157 -17.16 0.75 -1.82
N ASN A 158 -17.94 1.84 -1.71
CA ASN A 158 -19.15 2.10 -2.51
C ASN A 158 -20.23 0.99 -2.46
N THR A 159 -20.20 0.14 -1.45
CA THR A 159 -21.17 -0.93 -1.21
C THR A 159 -21.51 -0.97 0.27
N VAL A 160 -22.65 -1.54 0.61
CA VAL A 160 -22.96 -1.89 2.00
C VAL A 160 -21.87 -2.86 2.48
N PRO A 161 -21.15 -2.54 3.56
CA PRO A 161 -20.10 -3.42 4.06
C PRO A 161 -20.70 -4.73 4.58
N ARG A 162 -20.05 -5.86 4.31
CA ARG A 162 -20.52 -7.18 4.77
C ARG A 162 -20.16 -7.40 6.25
N CYS A 163 -20.83 -6.64 7.12
CA CYS A 163 -20.52 -6.62 8.55
C CYS A 163 -20.74 -7.97 9.24
N ASP A 164 -21.65 -8.79 8.74
CA ASP A 164 -21.91 -10.13 9.31
C ASP A 164 -20.81 -11.14 9.01
N ASP A 165 -20.07 -10.93 7.90
CA ASP A 165 -18.89 -11.73 7.53
C ASP A 165 -17.59 -11.16 8.14
N CYS A 166 -17.65 -10.03 8.84
CA CYS A 166 -16.46 -9.33 9.29
C CYS A 166 -15.91 -9.92 10.60
N PRO A 167 -14.67 -10.41 10.62
CA PRO A 167 -14.08 -11.03 11.82
C PRO A 167 -13.91 -10.05 12.99
N VAL A 168 -13.90 -8.73 12.73
CA VAL A 168 -13.77 -7.69 13.76
C VAL A 168 -15.07 -6.91 14.00
N SER A 169 -16.20 -7.43 13.54
CA SER A 169 -17.51 -6.75 13.62
C SER A 169 -17.94 -6.39 15.05
N GLY A 170 -17.59 -7.24 16.02
CA GLY A 170 -17.89 -7.00 17.43
C GLY A 170 -17.15 -5.83 18.04
N LEU A 171 -16.02 -5.43 17.45
CA LEU A 171 -15.19 -4.29 17.88
C LEU A 171 -15.51 -3.00 17.10
N CYS A 172 -16.33 -3.09 16.04
CA CYS A 172 -16.55 -2.00 15.11
C CYS A 172 -17.56 -0.98 15.66
N LEU A 173 -17.09 0.20 16.03
CA LEU A 173 -17.96 1.29 16.50
C LEU A 173 -18.91 1.79 15.41
N GLY A 174 -18.44 1.87 14.16
CA GLY A 174 -19.29 2.27 13.03
C GLY A 174 -20.45 1.29 12.78
N ARG A 175 -20.25 -0.03 13.02
CA ARG A 175 -21.36 -0.99 13.01
C ARG A 175 -22.29 -0.77 14.18
N GLN A 176 -21.77 -0.64 15.38
CA GLN A 176 -22.58 -0.45 16.60
C GLN A 176 -23.43 0.82 16.57
N ARG A 177 -22.94 1.86 15.87
CA ARG A 177 -23.61 3.18 15.75
C ARG A 177 -24.34 3.36 14.42
N GLU A 178 -24.38 2.33 13.59
CA GLU A 178 -25.03 2.34 12.27
C GLU A 178 -24.46 3.40 11.30
N THR A 179 -23.20 3.80 11.48
CA THR A 179 -22.50 4.82 10.67
C THR A 179 -21.58 4.22 9.61
N ALA A 180 -21.36 2.91 9.60
CA ALA A 180 -20.40 2.24 8.73
C ALA A 180 -20.61 2.53 7.22
N GLU A 181 -21.85 2.73 6.77
CA GLU A 181 -22.16 3.02 5.37
C GLU A 181 -21.82 4.46 4.98
N THR A 182 -21.84 5.40 5.92
CA THR A 182 -21.51 6.80 5.68
C THR A 182 -20.03 7.11 5.75
N LEU A 183 -19.24 6.15 6.24
CA LEU A 183 -17.80 6.24 6.38
C LEU A 183 -17.04 5.48 5.28
N PRO A 184 -15.90 5.97 4.85
CA PRO A 184 -15.14 7.13 5.34
C PRO A 184 -15.69 8.46 4.77
N VAL A 185 -15.53 9.54 5.52
CA VAL A 185 -15.83 10.90 5.02
C VAL A 185 -14.70 11.34 4.08
N LYS A 186 -15.09 11.80 2.89
CA LYS A 186 -14.18 12.44 1.92
C LYS A 186 -14.81 13.71 1.41
N LYS A 187 -14.29 14.86 1.82
CA LYS A 187 -14.77 16.16 1.35
C LYS A 187 -14.46 16.35 -0.13
N ALA A 188 -15.38 16.94 -0.88
CA ALA A 188 -15.14 17.33 -2.26
C ALA A 188 -13.95 18.31 -2.32
N LYS A 189 -13.06 18.12 -3.30
CA LYS A 189 -12.02 19.12 -3.55
C LYS A 189 -12.72 20.44 -3.90
N LYS A 190 -12.35 21.53 -3.22
CA LYS A 190 -12.75 22.86 -3.68
C LYS A 190 -12.25 23.03 -5.11
N GLU A 191 -13.16 23.26 -6.04
CA GLU A 191 -12.78 23.71 -7.38
C GLU A 191 -11.98 24.99 -7.25
N ARG A 192 -10.83 24.99 -7.94
CA ARG A 192 -9.96 26.18 -8.06
C ARG A 192 -10.43 27.04 -9.21
#